data_97043bb5ee4ff23116d9223d0c3d24f1
#
_entry.id   97043bb5ee4ff23116d9223d0c3d24f1
#
_cell.length_a   1.000
_cell.length_b   1.000
_cell.length_c   1.000
_cell.angle_alpha   90.00
_cell.angle_beta   90.00
_cell.angle_gamma   90.00
#
_symmetry.space_group_name_H-M   'P 1'
#
loop_
_entity.id
_entity.type
_entity.pdbx_description
1 polymer ?
#
loop_
_entity_poly.entity_id
_entity_poly.type
_entity_poly.pdbx_seq_one_letter_code
_entity_poly.pdbx_strand_id
1 'polypeptide(L)'
;VYHEIETNGIGYVNVMFDLSGVSAEELADVGILQSVLGIIDTENYEYSELFNEINVNTGGIGTSLELYNNVTRVKEKEFKATFEIKGKALYSQLEKTFAMMAEILTASKLDDTKRIREILAMLKSRLLMKFQSSGHTTAALRALSYASPSAKFKDMTSGIDFYKRVAYIEEHFDEEKEALSQRLYALTKKIFRPDNMMISYTAAREGLEGMEPRIAELAGKLNHENVTETPCIIHCEKKNEGFKTASKVQYVARTGNFIDRGVEYTGALQILKVILSYDYLWQNI
;
A
#
# COMPACT_ATOMS: atom_id res chain seq x y z
N VAL A 1 -6.31 -16.29 9.65
CA VAL A 1 -7.52 -16.82 9.02
C VAL A 1 -7.10 -17.79 7.94
N TYR A 2 -7.66 -19.01 7.95
CA TYR A 2 -7.40 -20.04 6.95
C TYR A 2 -8.56 -20.13 5.98
N HIS A 3 -8.22 -20.27 4.69
CA HIS A 3 -9.17 -20.52 3.62
C HIS A 3 -8.80 -21.85 2.95
N GLU A 4 -9.58 -22.90 3.21
CA GLU A 4 -9.38 -24.21 2.60
C GLU A 4 -9.99 -24.23 1.20
N ILE A 5 -9.12 -24.12 0.20
CA ILE A 5 -9.48 -24.10 -1.23
C ILE A 5 -8.44 -24.91 -1.98
N GLU A 6 -8.86 -25.70 -2.99
CA GLU A 6 -7.94 -26.41 -3.87
C GLU A 6 -7.04 -25.43 -4.63
N THR A 7 -5.73 -25.54 -4.44
CA THR A 7 -4.72 -24.62 -4.96
C THR A 7 -3.58 -25.31 -5.72
N ASN A 8 -3.74 -26.57 -6.02
CA ASN A 8 -2.74 -27.38 -6.75
C ASN A 8 -1.33 -27.31 -6.15
N GLY A 9 -1.20 -27.43 -4.82
CA GLY A 9 0.09 -27.45 -4.13
C GLY A 9 0.71 -26.08 -3.87
N ILE A 10 -0.02 -24.98 -4.11
CA ILE A 10 0.45 -23.60 -3.87
C ILE A 10 -0.22 -23.02 -2.63
N GLY A 11 0.58 -22.50 -1.70
CA GLY A 11 0.10 -21.70 -0.57
C GLY A 11 0.14 -20.22 -0.91
N TYR A 12 -0.94 -19.49 -0.61
CA TYR A 12 -1.04 -18.04 -0.77
C TYR A 12 -1.07 -17.39 0.62
N VAL A 13 -0.08 -16.60 0.92
CA VAL A 13 0.09 -15.91 2.21
C VAL A 13 -0.13 -14.42 2.03
N ASN A 14 -0.96 -13.83 2.87
CA ASN A 14 -1.09 -12.38 2.99
C ASN A 14 -0.96 -12.00 4.48
N VAL A 15 0.11 -11.32 4.82
CA VAL A 15 0.34 -10.77 6.16
C VAL A 15 -0.04 -9.30 6.13
N MET A 16 -1.00 -8.91 6.95
CA MET A 16 -1.61 -7.59 7.01
C MET A 16 -1.31 -6.94 8.35
N PHE A 17 -0.95 -5.66 8.33
CA PHE A 17 -0.73 -4.83 9.50
C PHE A 17 -1.65 -3.61 9.42
N ASP A 18 -2.42 -3.34 10.48
CA ASP A 18 -3.33 -2.20 10.55
C ASP A 18 -2.55 -0.87 10.60
N LEU A 19 -3.02 0.13 9.87
CA LEU A 19 -2.41 1.47 9.83
C LEU A 19 -3.20 2.51 10.62
N SER A 20 -4.20 2.12 11.40
CA SER A 20 -5.00 3.06 12.20
C SER A 20 -4.20 3.79 13.28
N GLY A 21 -3.09 3.20 13.73
CA GLY A 21 -2.14 3.78 14.70
C GLY A 21 -1.05 4.67 14.10
N VAL A 22 -1.09 4.92 12.77
CA VAL A 22 -0.13 5.76 12.04
C VAL A 22 -0.78 7.09 11.71
N SER A 23 -0.17 8.21 12.09
CA SER A 23 -0.74 9.54 11.86
C SER A 23 -0.84 9.91 10.39
N ALA A 24 -1.71 10.87 10.06
CA ALA A 24 -1.87 11.32 8.69
C ALA A 24 -0.58 11.94 8.10
N GLU A 25 0.24 12.58 8.94
CA GLU A 25 1.53 13.18 8.54
C GLU A 25 2.56 12.12 8.14
N GLU A 26 2.49 10.92 8.72
CA GLU A 26 3.39 9.79 8.45
C GLU A 26 3.01 9.03 7.16
N LEU A 27 1.81 9.21 6.59
CA LEU A 27 1.31 8.40 5.47
C LEU A 27 2.18 8.45 4.22
N ALA A 28 2.78 9.58 3.91
CA ALA A 28 3.70 9.68 2.77
C ALA A 28 4.97 8.84 3.00
N ASP A 29 5.50 8.84 4.22
CA ASP A 29 6.65 8.02 4.58
C ASP A 29 6.28 6.51 4.60
N VAL A 30 5.03 6.14 4.93
CA VAL A 30 4.49 4.76 4.73
C VAL A 30 4.50 4.37 3.25
N GLY A 31 4.11 5.28 2.36
CA GLY A 31 4.18 5.05 0.90
C GLY A 31 5.62 4.87 0.40
N ILE A 32 6.57 5.63 0.98
CA ILE A 32 8.00 5.46 0.68
C ILE A 32 8.48 4.11 1.23
N LEU A 33 8.18 3.77 2.48
CA LEU A 33 8.54 2.48 3.07
C LEU A 33 8.05 1.31 2.21
N GLN A 34 6.78 1.34 1.79
CA GLN A 34 6.21 0.34 0.89
C GLN A 34 6.97 0.24 -0.44
N SER A 35 7.47 1.37 -0.95
CA SER A 35 8.21 1.42 -2.21
C SER A 35 9.66 0.96 -2.09
N VAL A 36 10.24 0.96 -0.89
CA VAL A 36 11.63 0.59 -0.60
C VAL A 36 11.76 -0.88 -0.24
N LEU A 37 10.83 -1.42 0.55
CA LEU A 37 10.91 -2.79 1.04
C LEU A 37 10.91 -3.80 -0.11
N GLY A 38 11.86 -4.75 -0.04
CA GLY A 38 12.06 -5.80 -1.05
C GLY A 38 12.94 -5.40 -2.23
N ILE A 39 13.37 -4.13 -2.33
CA ILE A 39 14.30 -3.65 -3.39
C ILE A 39 15.50 -2.89 -2.83
N ILE A 40 15.75 -3.00 -1.54
CA ILE A 40 16.91 -2.51 -0.82
C ILE A 40 17.65 -3.69 -0.18
N ASP A 41 18.94 -3.53 0.11
CA ASP A 41 19.71 -4.54 0.83
C ASP A 41 19.10 -4.84 2.20
N THR A 42 19.28 -6.07 2.64
CA THR A 42 18.94 -6.49 3.99
C THR A 42 20.22 -6.88 4.76
N GLU A 43 20.09 -7.29 6.00
CA GLU A 43 21.26 -7.75 6.78
C GLU A 43 21.94 -8.97 6.13
N ASN A 44 21.15 -9.89 5.55
CA ASN A 44 21.64 -11.17 5.04
C ASN A 44 21.77 -11.23 3.52
N TYR A 45 21.19 -10.29 2.77
CA TYR A 45 21.19 -10.31 1.30
C TYR A 45 21.44 -8.92 0.71
N GLU A 46 22.25 -8.85 -0.34
CA GLU A 46 22.17 -7.74 -1.27
C GLU A 46 20.81 -7.78 -2.01
N TYR A 47 20.28 -6.63 -2.43
CA TYR A 47 18.94 -6.56 -3.05
C TYR A 47 18.83 -7.43 -4.31
N SER A 48 19.91 -7.58 -5.07
CA SER A 48 19.96 -8.43 -6.26
C SER A 48 19.89 -9.92 -5.92
N GLU A 49 20.54 -10.33 -4.83
CA GLU A 49 20.50 -11.69 -4.32
C GLU A 49 19.13 -12.00 -3.73
N LEU A 50 18.57 -11.08 -2.93
CA LEU A 50 17.21 -11.21 -2.40
C LEU A 50 16.19 -11.38 -3.52
N PHE A 51 16.29 -10.59 -4.58
CA PHE A 51 15.42 -10.69 -5.75
C PHE A 51 15.54 -12.08 -6.43
N ASN A 52 16.76 -12.58 -6.60
CA ASN A 52 16.99 -13.90 -7.18
C ASN A 52 16.44 -15.02 -6.28
N GLU A 53 16.68 -14.95 -4.96
CA GLU A 53 16.16 -15.92 -3.99
C GLU A 53 14.63 -15.96 -3.97
N ILE A 54 13.97 -14.79 -4.04
CA ILE A 54 12.52 -14.71 -4.16
C ILE A 54 12.04 -15.41 -5.44
N ASN A 55 12.66 -15.12 -6.58
CA ASN A 55 12.23 -15.69 -7.87
C ASN A 55 12.47 -17.19 -7.99
N VAL A 56 13.55 -17.71 -7.39
CA VAL A 56 13.88 -19.14 -7.44
C VAL A 56 12.99 -19.96 -6.51
N ASN A 57 12.64 -19.43 -5.34
CA ASN A 57 11.98 -20.20 -4.29
C ASN A 57 10.49 -19.91 -4.14
N THR A 58 9.98 -18.85 -4.77
CA THR A 58 8.59 -18.42 -4.61
C THR A 58 7.94 -18.05 -5.95
N GLY A 59 6.64 -17.88 -5.94
CA GLY A 59 5.93 -17.24 -7.05
C GLY A 59 5.88 -15.71 -6.96
N GLY A 60 6.74 -15.12 -6.13
CA GLY A 60 6.86 -13.69 -5.86
C GLY A 60 6.46 -13.31 -4.44
N ILE A 61 7.20 -12.33 -3.88
CA ILE A 61 6.86 -11.63 -2.64
C ILE A 61 6.78 -10.15 -2.96
N GLY A 62 5.76 -9.46 -2.44
CA GLY A 62 5.60 -8.03 -2.67
C GLY A 62 4.79 -7.36 -1.59
N THR A 63 4.98 -6.06 -1.46
CA THR A 63 4.29 -5.19 -0.50
C THR A 63 3.21 -4.36 -1.18
N SER A 64 2.13 -4.06 -0.47
CA SER A 64 1.06 -3.18 -0.94
C SER A 64 0.41 -2.43 0.22
N LEU A 65 -0.26 -1.32 -0.09
CA LEU A 65 -1.17 -0.62 0.82
C LEU A 65 -2.60 -0.85 0.33
N GLU A 66 -3.43 -1.44 1.18
CA GLU A 66 -4.81 -1.77 0.83
C GLU A 66 -5.81 -0.97 1.67
N LEU A 67 -6.99 -0.76 1.10
CA LEU A 67 -8.07 -0.01 1.73
C LEU A 67 -9.36 -0.83 1.72
N TYR A 68 -9.92 -1.05 2.89
CA TYR A 68 -11.15 -1.79 3.10
C TYR A 68 -12.23 -0.83 3.60
N ASN A 69 -13.17 -0.46 2.73
CA ASN A 69 -14.29 0.39 3.12
C ASN A 69 -15.35 -0.43 3.86
N ASN A 70 -15.90 0.14 4.92
CA ASN A 70 -17.02 -0.47 5.63
C ASN A 70 -18.32 -0.27 4.85
N VAL A 71 -18.76 -1.32 4.14
CA VAL A 71 -19.97 -1.28 3.29
C VAL A 71 -21.26 -1.26 4.10
N THR A 72 -21.24 -1.59 5.39
CA THR A 72 -22.41 -1.55 6.27
C THR A 72 -22.58 -0.19 6.97
N ARG A 73 -21.50 0.61 7.02
CA ARG A 73 -21.45 1.94 7.66
C ARG A 73 -21.00 3.01 6.66
N VAL A 74 -21.65 3.06 5.50
CA VAL A 74 -21.25 3.94 4.41
C VAL A 74 -21.35 5.43 4.80
N LYS A 75 -22.29 5.79 5.69
CA LYS A 75 -22.49 7.17 6.16
C LYS A 75 -21.35 7.67 7.03
N GLU A 76 -20.74 6.80 7.82
CA GLU A 76 -19.60 7.12 8.68
C GLU A 76 -18.29 7.24 7.91
N LYS A 77 -18.28 6.82 6.63
CA LYS A 77 -17.09 6.83 5.76
C LYS A 77 -15.91 6.07 6.36
N GLU A 78 -16.20 5.07 7.20
CA GLU A 78 -15.20 4.23 7.83
C GLU A 78 -14.45 3.39 6.78
N PHE A 79 -13.15 3.31 6.95
CA PHE A 79 -12.31 2.39 6.22
C PHE A 79 -11.18 1.89 7.13
N LYS A 80 -10.64 0.74 6.79
CA LYS A 80 -9.37 0.25 7.32
C LYS A 80 -8.31 0.35 6.25
N ALA A 81 -7.13 0.83 6.63
CA ALA A 81 -5.94 0.79 5.80
C ALA A 81 -4.98 -0.24 6.37
N THR A 82 -4.36 -1.04 5.52
CA THR A 82 -3.36 -2.03 5.92
C THR A 82 -2.09 -1.88 5.10
N PHE A 83 -0.97 -2.13 5.73
CA PHE A 83 0.28 -2.48 5.06
C PHE A 83 0.29 -3.99 4.90
N GLU A 84 0.48 -4.49 3.69
CA GLU A 84 0.43 -5.90 3.40
C GLU A 84 1.71 -6.39 2.74
N ILE A 85 2.19 -7.57 3.17
CA ILE A 85 3.18 -8.34 2.43
C ILE A 85 2.55 -9.64 1.97
N LYS A 86 2.59 -9.87 0.67
CA LYS A 86 1.94 -11.00 0.01
C LYS A 86 2.99 -11.89 -0.63
N GLY A 87 2.78 -13.21 -0.53
CA GLY A 87 3.60 -14.18 -1.21
C GLY A 87 2.82 -15.42 -1.57
N LYS A 88 3.32 -16.14 -2.55
CA LYS A 88 2.82 -17.46 -2.92
C LYS A 88 3.99 -18.37 -3.22
N ALA A 89 3.88 -19.63 -2.82
CA ALA A 89 4.91 -20.63 -3.09
C ALA A 89 4.33 -22.05 -3.06
N LEU A 90 5.07 -23.00 -3.57
CA LEU A 90 4.79 -24.41 -3.32
C LEU A 90 4.86 -24.69 -1.81
N TYR A 91 4.08 -25.66 -1.32
CA TYR A 91 4.04 -25.98 0.12
C TYR A 91 5.42 -26.30 0.70
N SER A 92 6.30 -26.95 -0.09
CA SER A 92 7.68 -27.24 0.28
C SER A 92 8.58 -26.00 0.44
N GLN A 93 8.17 -24.84 -0.09
CA GLN A 93 8.95 -23.59 -0.08
C GLN A 93 8.35 -22.53 0.87
N LEU A 94 7.26 -22.86 1.58
CA LEU A 94 6.59 -21.90 2.47
C LEU A 94 7.49 -21.44 3.62
N GLU A 95 8.28 -22.33 4.21
CA GLU A 95 9.23 -21.97 5.28
C GLU A 95 10.19 -20.87 4.82
N LYS A 96 10.81 -21.04 3.65
CA LYS A 96 11.69 -20.05 3.05
C LYS A 96 10.94 -18.77 2.69
N THR A 97 9.69 -18.89 2.25
CA THR A 97 8.84 -17.73 1.93
C THR A 97 8.60 -16.87 3.18
N PHE A 98 8.24 -17.49 4.30
CA PHE A 98 8.07 -16.78 5.58
C PHE A 98 9.37 -16.16 6.08
N ALA A 99 10.49 -16.88 5.95
CA ALA A 99 11.82 -16.35 6.32
C ALA A 99 12.17 -15.10 5.50
N MET A 100 11.93 -15.10 4.18
CA MET A 100 12.17 -13.93 3.32
C MET A 100 11.20 -12.78 3.60
N MET A 101 9.93 -13.06 3.93
CA MET A 101 9.00 -12.01 4.38
C MET A 101 9.50 -11.36 5.67
N ALA A 102 9.94 -12.15 6.65
CA ALA A 102 10.52 -11.62 7.89
C ALA A 102 11.76 -10.77 7.59
N GLU A 103 12.67 -11.25 6.76
CA GLU A 103 13.88 -10.52 6.34
C GLU A 103 13.54 -9.14 5.74
N ILE A 104 12.58 -9.09 4.82
CA ILE A 104 12.13 -7.84 4.19
C ILE A 104 11.56 -6.87 5.23
N LEU A 105 10.76 -7.35 6.18
CA LEU A 105 10.07 -6.51 7.15
C LEU A 105 10.99 -6.01 8.27
N THR A 106 11.99 -6.80 8.69
CA THR A 106 12.74 -6.54 9.92
C THR A 106 14.22 -6.24 9.72
N ALA A 107 14.82 -6.65 8.59
CA ALA A 107 16.25 -6.59 8.35
C ALA A 107 16.64 -5.68 7.16
N SER A 108 15.71 -4.93 6.58
CA SER A 108 16.01 -3.99 5.49
C SER A 108 16.88 -2.83 5.96
N LYS A 109 17.97 -2.53 5.23
CA LYS A 109 18.92 -1.45 5.53
C LYS A 109 18.38 -0.10 5.12
N LEU A 110 17.47 0.45 5.94
CA LEU A 110 16.81 1.75 5.68
C LEU A 110 17.74 2.97 5.92
N ASP A 111 19.01 2.75 6.20
CA ASP A 111 20.08 3.72 6.30
C ASP A 111 21.05 3.69 5.09
N ASP A 112 20.83 2.80 4.12
CA ASP A 112 21.53 2.88 2.82
C ASP A 112 21.02 4.08 2.03
N THR A 113 21.58 5.24 2.36
CA THR A 113 21.17 6.52 1.77
C THR A 113 21.40 6.57 0.26
N LYS A 114 22.45 5.88 -0.24
CA LYS A 114 22.71 5.82 -1.68
C LYS A 114 21.57 5.11 -2.40
N ARG A 115 21.20 3.93 -1.92
CA ARG A 115 20.14 3.12 -2.52
C ARG A 115 18.77 3.79 -2.40
N ILE A 116 18.48 4.40 -1.24
CA ILE A 116 17.23 5.16 -1.04
C ILE A 116 17.11 6.31 -2.04
N ARG A 117 18.19 7.05 -2.29
CA ARG A 117 18.21 8.14 -3.28
C ARG A 117 17.87 7.62 -4.69
N GLU A 118 18.46 6.50 -5.10
CA GLU A 118 18.15 5.85 -6.39
C GLU A 118 16.67 5.46 -6.48
N ILE A 119 16.14 4.85 -5.41
CA ILE A 119 14.73 4.43 -5.35
C ILE A 119 13.79 5.65 -5.41
N LEU A 120 14.08 6.73 -4.70
CA LEU A 120 13.27 7.95 -4.72
C LEU A 120 13.26 8.61 -6.11
N ALA A 121 14.41 8.69 -6.79
CA ALA A 121 14.50 9.20 -8.16
C ALA A 121 13.69 8.36 -9.16
N MET A 122 13.79 7.04 -9.03
CA MET A 122 13.00 6.09 -9.84
C MET A 122 11.50 6.21 -9.53
N LEU A 123 11.12 6.35 -8.26
CA LEU A 123 9.74 6.53 -7.82
C LEU A 123 9.13 7.84 -8.35
N LYS A 124 9.85 8.96 -8.21
CA LYS A 124 9.47 10.26 -8.79
C LYS A 124 9.20 10.16 -10.28
N SER A 125 10.12 9.53 -11.03
CA SER A 125 9.97 9.34 -12.47
C SER A 125 8.76 8.45 -12.83
N ARG A 126 8.53 7.37 -12.09
CA ARG A 126 7.38 6.48 -12.28
C ARG A 126 6.06 7.19 -12.02
N LEU A 127 5.98 8.01 -10.96
CA LEU A 127 4.78 8.79 -10.65
C LEU A 127 4.49 9.82 -11.74
N LEU A 128 5.52 10.52 -12.27
CA LEU A 128 5.35 11.44 -13.39
C LEU A 128 4.84 10.74 -14.65
N MET A 129 5.41 9.58 -15.01
CA MET A 129 4.93 8.79 -16.14
C MET A 129 3.47 8.36 -15.94
N LYS A 130 3.10 7.93 -14.74
CA LYS A 130 1.71 7.59 -14.39
C LYS A 130 0.77 8.78 -14.58
N PHE A 131 1.16 9.99 -14.17
CA PHE A 131 0.34 11.19 -14.34
C PHE A 131 0.16 11.57 -15.80
N GLN A 132 1.14 11.31 -16.65
CA GLN A 132 1.06 11.56 -18.10
C GLN A 132 0.22 10.49 -18.81
N SER A 133 0.46 9.22 -18.53
CA SER A 133 -0.22 8.10 -19.21
C SER A 133 -1.65 7.86 -18.72
N SER A 134 -1.95 8.21 -17.48
CA SER A 134 -3.22 7.96 -16.81
C SER A 134 -3.75 9.21 -16.09
N GLY A 135 -3.67 10.37 -16.74
CA GLY A 135 -4.05 11.66 -16.15
C GLY A 135 -5.51 11.74 -15.73
N HIS A 136 -6.41 11.05 -16.43
CA HIS A 136 -7.83 10.95 -16.06
C HIS A 136 -8.03 10.26 -14.69
N THR A 137 -7.33 9.17 -14.42
CA THR A 137 -7.42 8.47 -13.12
C THR A 137 -6.76 9.28 -12.01
N THR A 138 -5.66 9.98 -12.31
CA THR A 138 -4.98 10.86 -11.37
C THR A 138 -5.87 12.06 -11.00
N ALA A 139 -6.50 12.70 -11.99
CA ALA A 139 -7.45 13.80 -11.77
C ALA A 139 -8.68 13.33 -10.97
N ALA A 140 -9.21 12.15 -11.28
CA ALA A 140 -10.34 11.57 -10.55
C ALA A 140 -9.98 11.26 -9.09
N LEU A 141 -8.83 10.61 -8.83
CA LEU A 141 -8.36 10.34 -7.46
C LEU A 141 -8.17 11.65 -6.68
N ARG A 142 -7.54 12.66 -7.30
CA ARG A 142 -7.34 13.96 -6.66
C ARG A 142 -8.67 14.64 -6.31
N ALA A 143 -9.62 14.66 -7.24
CA ALA A 143 -10.94 15.21 -6.97
C ALA A 143 -11.70 14.44 -5.89
N LEU A 144 -11.63 13.09 -5.87
CA LEU A 144 -12.22 12.23 -4.83
C LEU A 144 -11.63 12.51 -3.45
N SER A 145 -10.33 12.82 -3.36
CA SER A 145 -9.64 13.08 -2.10
C SER A 145 -10.18 14.29 -1.33
N TYR A 146 -10.97 15.15 -1.97
CA TYR A 146 -11.63 16.28 -1.31
C TYR A 146 -12.95 15.90 -0.60
N ALA A 147 -13.46 14.70 -0.84
CA ALA A 147 -14.76 14.27 -0.32
C ALA A 147 -14.74 12.91 0.38
N SER A 148 -13.66 12.14 0.23
CA SER A 148 -13.53 10.79 0.76
C SER A 148 -12.21 10.61 1.52
N PRO A 149 -12.26 10.26 2.82
CA PRO A 149 -11.04 10.00 3.60
C PRO A 149 -10.20 8.86 3.02
N SER A 150 -10.81 7.78 2.53
CA SER A 150 -10.07 6.68 1.88
C SER A 150 -9.39 7.10 0.58
N ALA A 151 -10.02 7.96 -0.22
CA ALA A 151 -9.39 8.52 -1.41
C ALA A 151 -8.26 9.51 -1.04
N LYS A 152 -8.41 10.28 0.04
CA LYS A 152 -7.37 11.16 0.55
C LYS A 152 -6.17 10.35 1.05
N PHE A 153 -6.39 9.27 1.80
CA PHE A 153 -5.33 8.33 2.17
C PHE A 153 -4.55 7.87 0.92
N LYS A 154 -5.27 7.44 -0.12
CA LYS A 154 -4.67 6.96 -1.37
C LYS A 154 -3.88 8.06 -2.10
N ASP A 155 -4.35 9.30 -2.07
CA ASP A 155 -3.63 10.44 -2.64
C ASP A 155 -2.33 10.74 -1.86
N MET A 156 -2.36 10.60 -0.53
CA MET A 156 -1.19 10.81 0.35
C MET A 156 -0.15 9.69 0.26
N THR A 157 -0.53 8.49 -0.18
CA THR A 157 0.38 7.32 -0.25
C THR A 157 0.79 6.93 -1.66
N SER A 158 0.09 7.41 -2.71
CA SER A 158 0.38 7.02 -4.11
C SER A 158 -0.13 8.01 -5.17
N GLY A 159 -0.66 9.17 -4.76
CA GLY A 159 -1.19 10.19 -5.65
C GLY A 159 -0.33 11.46 -5.71
N ILE A 160 -1.00 12.61 -5.89
CA ILE A 160 -0.32 13.91 -6.09
C ILE A 160 0.37 14.39 -4.81
N ASP A 161 -0.26 14.26 -3.64
CA ASP A 161 0.38 14.68 -2.39
C ASP A 161 1.60 13.81 -2.08
N PHE A 162 1.50 12.50 -2.36
CA PHE A 162 2.65 11.59 -2.28
C PHE A 162 3.80 12.03 -3.21
N TYR A 163 3.48 12.31 -4.48
CA TYR A 163 4.49 12.79 -5.43
C TYR A 163 5.18 14.06 -4.95
N LYS A 164 4.43 15.03 -4.43
CA LYS A 164 5.00 16.27 -3.89
C LYS A 164 6.00 16.00 -2.77
N ARG A 165 5.67 15.07 -1.87
CA ARG A 165 6.57 14.68 -0.77
C ARG A 165 7.82 13.98 -1.28
N VAL A 166 7.67 13.01 -2.19
CA VAL A 166 8.80 12.30 -2.81
C VAL A 166 9.72 13.29 -3.57
N ALA A 167 9.14 14.21 -4.35
CA ALA A 167 9.90 15.20 -5.08
C ALA A 167 10.66 16.14 -4.14
N TYR A 168 10.03 16.60 -3.06
CA TYR A 168 10.67 17.43 -2.06
C TYR A 168 11.87 16.73 -1.40
N ILE A 169 11.68 15.50 -0.96
CA ILE A 169 12.77 14.72 -0.31
C ILE A 169 13.90 14.46 -1.29
N GLU A 170 13.59 14.14 -2.55
CA GLU A 170 14.64 13.88 -3.57
C GLU A 170 15.43 15.14 -3.92
N GLU A 171 14.78 16.30 -3.99
CA GLU A 171 15.42 17.59 -4.26
C GLU A 171 16.28 18.08 -3.08
N HIS A 172 15.90 17.76 -1.83
CA HIS A 172 16.60 18.13 -0.60
C HIS A 172 17.25 16.92 0.07
N PHE A 173 17.65 15.91 -0.71
CA PHE A 173 18.03 14.62 -0.16
C PHE A 173 19.17 14.67 0.84
N ASP A 174 20.18 15.48 0.59
CA ASP A 174 21.35 15.59 1.47
C ASP A 174 21.00 16.16 2.87
N GLU A 175 19.90 16.91 2.97
CA GLU A 175 19.37 17.46 4.22
C GLU A 175 18.37 16.51 4.90
N GLU A 176 17.61 15.73 4.10
CA GLU A 176 16.51 14.89 4.57
C GLU A 176 16.91 13.42 4.87
N LYS A 177 18.03 12.93 4.34
CA LYS A 177 18.38 11.50 4.30
C LYS A 177 18.43 10.83 5.68
N GLU A 178 19.07 11.47 6.69
CA GLU A 178 19.16 10.90 8.03
C GLU A 178 17.79 10.92 8.74
N ALA A 179 17.06 12.02 8.61
CA ALA A 179 15.73 12.15 9.18
C ALA A 179 14.72 11.19 8.52
N LEU A 180 14.82 11.00 7.20
CA LEU A 180 14.02 10.01 6.47
C LEU A 180 14.32 8.59 6.97
N SER A 181 15.59 8.20 7.04
CA SER A 181 16.01 6.89 7.55
C SER A 181 15.43 6.63 8.95
N GLN A 182 15.55 7.58 9.86
CA GLN A 182 15.00 7.47 11.22
C GLN A 182 13.46 7.29 11.21
N ARG A 183 12.74 8.05 10.38
CA ARG A 183 11.28 7.92 10.24
C ARG A 183 10.90 6.57 9.67
N LEU A 184 11.63 6.06 8.66
CA LEU A 184 11.36 4.74 8.09
C LEU A 184 11.59 3.62 9.12
N TYR A 185 12.68 3.64 9.90
CA TYR A 185 12.90 2.69 10.99
C TYR A 185 11.85 2.81 12.10
N ALA A 186 11.43 4.03 12.44
CA ALA A 186 10.35 4.21 13.41
C ALA A 186 9.02 3.61 12.92
N LEU A 187 8.73 3.74 11.62
CA LEU A 187 7.54 3.15 10.99
C LEU A 187 7.60 1.63 10.97
N THR A 188 8.75 0.99 10.68
CA THR A 188 8.85 -0.47 10.74
C THR A 188 8.54 -0.98 12.15
N LYS A 189 9.07 -0.33 13.19
CA LYS A 189 8.78 -0.68 14.59
C LYS A 189 7.30 -0.44 14.95
N LYS A 190 6.70 0.62 14.44
CA LYS A 190 5.31 0.97 14.71
C LYS A 190 4.31 0.04 14.02
N ILE A 191 4.60 -0.36 12.80
CA ILE A 191 3.66 -1.13 11.94
C ILE A 191 3.84 -2.63 12.14
N PHE A 192 5.08 -3.14 12.08
CA PHE A 192 5.36 -4.58 12.04
C PHE A 192 5.50 -5.18 13.43
N ARG A 193 4.34 -5.38 14.08
CA ARG A 193 4.21 -5.94 15.42
C ARG A 193 3.26 -7.14 15.42
N PRO A 194 3.48 -8.14 16.32
CA PRO A 194 2.59 -9.31 16.41
C PRO A 194 1.16 -8.96 16.81
N ASP A 195 0.98 -7.98 17.70
CA ASP A 195 -0.34 -7.52 18.16
C ASP A 195 -1.12 -6.71 17.11
N ASN A 196 -0.41 -6.22 16.08
CA ASN A 196 -0.96 -5.47 14.95
C ASN A 196 -1.11 -6.34 13.69
N MET A 197 -0.80 -7.64 13.77
CA MET A 197 -0.71 -8.55 12.62
C MET A 197 -1.97 -9.39 12.44
N MET A 198 -2.43 -9.49 11.20
CA MET A 198 -3.41 -10.50 10.77
C MET A 198 -2.86 -11.25 9.56
N ILE A 199 -2.99 -12.57 9.56
CA ILE A 199 -2.58 -13.40 8.44
C ILE A 199 -3.80 -14.04 7.80
N SER A 200 -3.90 -13.92 6.48
CA SER A 200 -4.80 -14.67 5.63
C SER A 200 -3.98 -15.69 4.84
N TYR A 201 -4.32 -16.97 4.98
CA TYR A 201 -3.65 -18.06 4.27
C TYR A 201 -4.67 -18.90 3.52
N THR A 202 -4.40 -19.14 2.24
CA THR A 202 -5.25 -19.94 1.35
C THR A 202 -4.44 -21.10 0.79
N ALA A 203 -4.92 -22.31 1.02
CA ALA A 203 -4.32 -23.56 0.55
C ALA A 203 -5.34 -24.69 0.58
N ALA A 204 -5.05 -25.80 -0.10
CA ALA A 204 -5.74 -27.05 0.14
C ALA A 204 -5.36 -27.60 1.53
N ARG A 205 -6.10 -28.61 2.00
CA ARG A 205 -5.98 -29.12 3.37
C ARG A 205 -4.57 -29.57 3.75
N GLU A 206 -3.87 -30.24 2.84
CA GLU A 206 -2.48 -30.68 3.05
C GLU A 206 -1.50 -29.51 3.20
N GLY A 207 -1.82 -28.34 2.64
CA GLY A 207 -1.01 -27.14 2.77
C GLY A 207 -1.16 -26.41 4.10
N LEU A 208 -2.11 -26.83 4.96
CA LEU A 208 -2.31 -26.22 6.28
C LEU A 208 -1.34 -26.77 7.33
N GLU A 209 -0.74 -27.93 7.10
CA GLU A 209 0.22 -28.52 8.03
C GLU A 209 1.44 -27.64 8.24
N GLY A 210 1.86 -27.51 9.50
CA GLY A 210 3.05 -26.75 9.90
C GLY A 210 2.96 -25.25 9.71
N MET A 211 1.78 -24.68 9.50
CA MET A 211 1.62 -23.22 9.36
C MET A 211 1.77 -22.47 10.69
N GLU A 212 1.28 -23.04 11.80
CA GLU A 212 1.37 -22.38 13.10
C GLU A 212 2.81 -22.10 13.55
N PRO A 213 3.77 -23.05 13.47
CA PRO A 213 5.17 -22.76 13.77
C PRO A 213 5.78 -21.67 12.89
N ARG A 214 5.44 -21.64 11.59
CA ARG A 214 5.95 -20.62 10.65
C ARG A 214 5.40 -19.21 10.99
N ILE A 215 4.13 -19.14 11.35
CA ILE A 215 3.50 -17.90 11.81
C ILE A 215 4.13 -17.44 13.13
N ALA A 216 4.36 -18.34 14.07
CA ALA A 216 4.99 -18.04 15.35
C ALA A 216 6.45 -17.55 15.17
N GLU A 217 7.20 -18.15 14.25
CA GLU A 217 8.56 -17.70 13.91
C GLU A 217 8.55 -16.29 13.32
N LEU A 218 7.67 -16.02 12.34
CA LEU A 218 7.51 -14.67 11.80
C LEU A 218 7.16 -13.69 12.91
N ALA A 219 6.16 -13.98 13.72
CA ALA A 219 5.74 -13.13 14.82
C ALA A 219 6.88 -12.86 15.81
N GLY A 220 7.70 -13.88 16.11
CA GLY A 220 8.87 -13.74 17.01
C GLY A 220 9.97 -12.81 16.50
N LYS A 221 10.05 -12.60 15.18
CA LYS A 221 11.03 -11.68 14.56
C LYS A 221 10.53 -10.23 14.48
N LEU A 222 9.22 -9.99 14.62
CA LEU A 222 8.65 -8.65 14.57
C LEU A 222 8.98 -7.83 15.83
N ASN A 223 8.65 -6.55 15.81
CA ASN A 223 8.89 -5.67 16.96
C ASN A 223 7.94 -5.97 18.13
N HIS A 224 8.48 -6.24 19.29
CA HIS A 224 7.77 -6.47 20.56
C HIS A 224 7.82 -5.29 21.53
N GLU A 225 8.51 -4.21 21.15
CA GLU A 225 8.57 -3.01 21.98
C GLU A 225 7.24 -2.25 21.94
N ASN A 226 6.89 -1.65 23.07
CA ASN A 226 5.74 -0.74 23.11
C ASN A 226 6.03 0.49 22.26
N VAL A 227 5.09 0.83 21.40
CA VAL A 227 5.17 2.02 20.54
C VAL A 227 4.02 2.97 20.82
N THR A 228 4.26 4.25 20.64
CA THR A 228 3.20 5.26 20.72
C THR A 228 2.41 5.27 19.42
N GLU A 229 1.15 4.94 19.50
CA GLU A 229 0.22 5.05 18.37
C GLU A 229 -0.40 6.44 18.32
N THR A 230 -0.58 6.95 17.10
CA THR A 230 -1.28 8.21 16.86
C THR A 230 -2.40 7.92 15.87
N PRO A 231 -3.68 8.18 16.25
CA PRO A 231 -4.81 7.86 15.37
C PRO A 231 -4.69 8.52 14.00
N CYS A 232 -5.00 7.77 12.95
CA CYS A 232 -5.02 8.25 11.58
C CYS A 232 -6.27 9.10 11.32
N ILE A 233 -6.21 10.40 11.62
CA ILE A 233 -7.31 11.33 11.39
C ILE A 233 -7.10 12.04 10.06
N ILE A 234 -7.93 11.76 9.07
CA ILE A 234 -7.84 12.34 7.74
C ILE A 234 -8.93 13.39 7.53
N HIS A 235 -8.51 14.62 7.34
CA HIS A 235 -9.40 15.74 7.02
C HIS A 235 -9.49 15.93 5.50
N CYS A 236 -10.74 15.98 5.00
CA CYS A 236 -11.03 16.28 3.60
C CYS A 236 -11.44 17.75 3.48
N GLU A 237 -10.79 18.48 2.58
CA GLU A 237 -11.09 19.86 2.30
C GLU A 237 -11.44 20.03 0.81
N LYS A 238 -12.55 20.70 0.53
CA LYS A 238 -12.96 20.97 -0.85
C LYS A 238 -12.03 21.99 -1.50
N LYS A 239 -11.46 21.60 -2.65
CA LYS A 239 -10.56 22.47 -3.42
C LYS A 239 -10.92 22.45 -4.90
N ASN A 240 -10.59 23.55 -5.58
CA ASN A 240 -10.51 23.62 -7.03
C ASN A 240 -9.03 23.82 -7.36
N GLU A 241 -8.42 22.83 -7.99
CA GLU A 241 -6.99 22.84 -8.31
C GLU A 241 -6.77 22.56 -9.80
N GLY A 242 -5.72 23.13 -10.35
CA GLY A 242 -5.22 22.82 -11.68
C GLY A 242 -3.74 22.48 -11.62
N PHE A 243 -3.35 21.40 -12.29
CA PHE A 243 -1.97 20.95 -12.39
C PHE A 243 -1.49 21.12 -13.83
N LYS A 244 -0.39 21.84 -14.03
CA LYS A 244 0.25 21.99 -15.34
C LYS A 244 1.17 20.80 -15.59
N THR A 245 1.05 20.20 -16.77
CA THR A 245 1.93 19.12 -17.24
C THR A 245 2.41 19.45 -18.66
N ALA A 246 3.44 18.75 -19.12
CA ALA A 246 3.90 18.83 -20.51
C ALA A 246 2.96 18.10 -21.51
N SER A 247 1.89 17.51 -21.05
CA SER A 247 0.91 16.82 -21.89
C SER A 247 0.14 17.78 -22.78
N LYS A 248 -0.15 17.38 -24.01
CA LYS A 248 -1.05 18.11 -24.92
C LYS A 248 -2.52 17.86 -24.66
N VAL A 249 -2.85 16.93 -23.74
CA VAL A 249 -4.21 16.53 -23.40
C VAL A 249 -4.60 17.12 -22.05
N GLN A 250 -5.83 17.60 -21.94
CA GLN A 250 -6.42 18.09 -20.71
C GLN A 250 -7.35 17.02 -20.11
N TYR A 251 -7.24 16.86 -18.77
CA TYR A 251 -8.14 16.00 -18.02
C TYR A 251 -8.88 16.82 -16.97
N VAL A 252 -10.20 16.81 -17.01
CA VAL A 252 -11.05 17.50 -16.04
C VAL A 252 -11.83 16.45 -15.25
N ALA A 253 -11.74 16.50 -13.94
CA ALA A 253 -12.48 15.64 -13.04
C ALA A 253 -13.34 16.47 -12.08
N ARG A 254 -14.58 16.05 -11.89
CA ARG A 254 -15.51 16.60 -10.90
C ARG A 254 -16.09 15.46 -10.10
N THR A 255 -16.06 15.58 -8.78
CA THR A 255 -16.58 14.55 -7.88
C THR A 255 -17.56 15.14 -6.88
N GLY A 256 -18.32 14.26 -6.25
CA GLY A 256 -19.19 14.59 -5.14
C GLY A 256 -19.57 13.30 -4.41
N ASN A 257 -19.92 13.43 -3.14
CA ASN A 257 -20.43 12.31 -2.37
C ASN A 257 -21.97 12.41 -2.31
N PHE A 258 -22.67 11.50 -2.96
CA PHE A 258 -24.12 11.46 -2.97
C PHE A 258 -24.72 11.07 -1.61
N ILE A 259 -23.99 10.32 -0.78
CA ILE A 259 -24.40 9.97 0.59
C ILE A 259 -24.55 11.24 1.44
N ASP A 260 -23.64 12.21 1.28
CA ASP A 260 -23.70 13.50 1.98
C ASP A 260 -24.93 14.35 1.57
N ARG A 261 -25.60 13.96 0.48
CA ARG A 261 -26.84 14.57 -0.02
C ARG A 261 -28.08 13.76 0.32
N GLY A 262 -27.96 12.74 1.18
CA GLY A 262 -29.07 11.91 1.62
C GLY A 262 -29.52 10.82 0.63
N VAL A 263 -28.74 10.58 -0.43
CA VAL A 263 -29.01 9.47 -1.36
C VAL A 263 -28.43 8.18 -0.77
N GLU A 264 -29.27 7.16 -0.64
CA GLU A 264 -28.84 5.86 -0.11
C GLU A 264 -28.07 5.07 -1.17
N TYR A 265 -27.04 4.34 -0.70
CA TYR A 265 -26.34 3.39 -1.55
C TYR A 265 -27.18 2.13 -1.73
N THR A 266 -27.55 1.82 -2.95
CA THR A 266 -28.29 0.62 -3.32
C THR A 266 -27.64 -0.09 -4.51
N GLY A 267 -27.96 -1.38 -4.71
CA GLY A 267 -27.53 -2.13 -5.89
C GLY A 267 -27.96 -1.50 -7.22
N ALA A 268 -29.07 -0.74 -7.24
CA ALA A 268 -29.51 -0.01 -8.42
C ALA A 268 -28.48 1.01 -8.92
N LEU A 269 -27.66 1.61 -8.04
CA LEU A 269 -26.58 2.52 -8.43
C LEU A 269 -25.47 1.82 -9.22
N GLN A 270 -25.22 0.53 -8.95
CA GLN A 270 -24.28 -0.27 -9.73
C GLN A 270 -24.81 -0.51 -11.16
N ILE A 271 -26.09 -0.81 -11.28
CA ILE A 271 -26.74 -0.96 -12.59
C ILE A 271 -26.74 0.37 -13.34
N LEU A 272 -27.09 1.46 -12.66
CA LEU A 272 -27.02 2.81 -13.24
C LEU A 272 -25.61 3.16 -13.74
N LYS A 273 -24.55 2.82 -12.96
CA LYS A 273 -23.16 3.00 -13.39
C LYS A 273 -22.87 2.27 -14.70
N VAL A 274 -23.33 1.02 -14.83
CA VAL A 274 -23.14 0.23 -16.06
C VAL A 274 -23.85 0.88 -17.25
N ILE A 275 -25.13 1.24 -17.09
CA ILE A 275 -25.92 1.93 -18.13
C ILE A 275 -25.24 3.23 -18.57
N LEU A 276 -24.86 4.07 -17.61
CA LEU A 276 -24.18 5.33 -17.93
C LEU A 276 -22.86 5.12 -18.65
N SER A 277 -22.04 4.15 -18.22
CA SER A 277 -20.69 3.96 -18.77
C SER A 277 -20.70 3.33 -20.18
N TYR A 278 -21.58 2.36 -20.43
CA TYR A 278 -21.55 1.58 -21.68
C TYR A 278 -22.58 2.00 -22.71
N ASP A 279 -23.64 2.70 -22.31
CA ASP A 279 -24.70 3.15 -23.22
C ASP A 279 -24.68 4.68 -23.32
N TYR A 280 -25.19 5.39 -22.30
CA TYR A 280 -25.44 6.81 -22.40
C TYR A 280 -24.16 7.66 -22.61
N LEU A 281 -23.16 7.52 -21.76
CA LEU A 281 -21.93 8.34 -21.88
C LEU A 281 -21.11 7.96 -23.11
N TRP A 282 -21.03 6.68 -23.43
CA TRP A 282 -20.29 6.20 -24.60
C TRP A 282 -20.87 6.68 -25.94
N GLN A 283 -22.20 6.81 -26.00
CA GLN A 283 -22.89 7.25 -27.22
C GLN A 283 -22.99 8.76 -27.38
N ASN A 284 -22.90 9.52 -26.28
CA ASN A 284 -23.17 10.96 -26.27
C ASN A 284 -21.94 11.83 -25.92
N ILE A 285 -20.81 11.27 -25.56
CA ILE A 285 -19.55 11.94 -25.28
C ILE A 285 -18.43 11.32 -26.09
#